data_76535a6f5a10ad3ab5115ac6d9305ff1
#
_entry.id   76535a6f5a10ad3ab5115ac6d9305ff1
#
_cell.length_a   1.000
_cell.length_b   1.000
_cell.length_c   1.000
_cell.angle_alpha   90.00
_cell.angle_beta   90.00
_cell.angle_gamma   90.00
#
_symmetry.space_group_name_H-M   'P 1'
#
loop_
_entity.id
_entity.type
_entity.pdbx_description
1 polymer ?
#
loop_
_entity_poly.entity_id
_entity_poly.type
_entity_poly.pdbx_seq_one_letter_code
_entity_poly.pdbx_strand_id
1 'polypeptide(L)'
;MASQLAADKNADRPIAAATDITKSIGLQKTVAAYNGTIAKREHLRENAGTANNAFAEVTQQLKAMHNDIEASVTNHIASLRIECGKLKSRIAATDNRLADLSHTQAAINRQARMHKNIESQYYYLQGKRGNDPLAINNISEAVRVVAPASGTDEPSRLTPWIIAALGLLLGGVVIPIAVIFIAFITDNHVRDRYDFIGINIPVIGQIPLLKNVTFSRRMRIKFNYGLKSLTPPDLTNKDFGKEAFLMLRSELDHHLEKFNDVPVCICTSFNPGSGKSYVAINTASAEAKKGKRVLLVDLDIRRASLSKRINSPAHGATSYLDGSCTDLDKLIVHDKSAGIDILPSGTIRPNPAELLEHDSLDEMFERLRQRYDYIFIDCAPIQLVTDTNVLVRVASHTIFVARIGLLDRRQLSALKTIRDNNELPNMLLVLNAVDNEN
;
A
#
# COMPACT_ATOMS: atom_id res chain seq x y z
N MET A 1 -24.35 -14.73 17.11
CA MET A 1 -24.68 -13.64 18.06
C MET A 1 -26.15 -13.31 18.06
N ALA A 2 -26.78 -12.86 16.96
CA ALA A 2 -28.22 -12.59 16.96
C ALA A 2 -29.09 -13.79 17.41
N SER A 3 -28.75 -15.00 16.97
CA SER A 3 -29.42 -16.23 17.41
C SER A 3 -29.14 -16.60 18.88
N GLN A 4 -27.99 -16.25 19.40
CA GLN A 4 -27.63 -16.44 20.82
C GLN A 4 -28.39 -15.45 21.72
N LEU A 5 -28.50 -14.19 21.31
CA LEU A 5 -29.27 -13.17 22.00
C LEU A 5 -30.75 -13.50 22.01
N ALA A 6 -31.32 -13.97 20.91
CA ALA A 6 -32.71 -14.37 20.83
C ALA A 6 -33.04 -15.62 21.67
N ALA A 7 -32.04 -16.48 21.92
CA ALA A 7 -32.21 -17.70 22.74
C ALA A 7 -32.09 -17.44 24.27
N ASP A 8 -31.39 -16.36 24.66
CA ASP A 8 -31.14 -16.04 26.09
C ASP A 8 -32.02 -14.90 26.57
N LYS A 9 -33.33 -15.18 26.69
CA LYS A 9 -34.33 -14.21 27.17
C LYS A 9 -34.10 -13.70 28.59
N ASN A 10 -33.28 -14.38 29.38
CA ASN A 10 -33.07 -14.03 30.81
C ASN A 10 -31.72 -13.31 31.05
N ALA A 11 -30.93 -13.05 30.02
CA ALA A 11 -29.59 -12.45 30.16
C ALA A 11 -28.66 -13.22 31.11
N ASP A 12 -28.73 -14.55 31.10
CA ASP A 12 -28.01 -15.42 32.04
C ASP A 12 -26.70 -15.97 31.52
N ARG A 13 -26.44 -15.87 30.22
CA ARG A 13 -25.24 -16.48 29.58
C ARG A 13 -24.31 -15.44 29.00
N PRO A 14 -22.99 -15.64 29.10
CA PRO A 14 -22.02 -14.78 28.43
C PRO A 14 -22.15 -14.90 26.90
N ILE A 15 -22.07 -13.78 26.22
CA ILE A 15 -22.14 -13.71 24.77
C ILE A 15 -20.72 -13.99 24.23
N ALA A 16 -20.57 -15.03 23.41
CA ALA A 16 -19.33 -15.29 22.73
C ALA A 16 -19.01 -14.14 21.77
N ALA A 17 -17.83 -13.56 21.89
CA ALA A 17 -17.33 -12.57 20.93
C ALA A 17 -17.13 -13.31 19.59
N ALA A 18 -18.03 -13.10 18.63
CA ALA A 18 -17.82 -13.60 17.28
C ALA A 18 -16.67 -12.79 16.64
N THR A 19 -15.61 -13.47 16.26
CA THR A 19 -14.38 -12.92 15.67
C THR A 19 -14.63 -12.07 14.41
N ASP A 20 -15.78 -12.22 13.76
CA ASP A 20 -16.15 -11.48 12.55
C ASP A 20 -16.83 -10.10 12.81
N ILE A 21 -17.12 -9.75 14.05
CA ILE A 21 -17.75 -8.45 14.39
C ILE A 21 -16.68 -7.36 14.64
N THR A 22 -15.46 -7.61 14.24
CA THR A 22 -14.28 -6.76 14.47
C THR A 22 -14.36 -5.36 13.86
N LYS A 23 -15.35 -5.03 13.05
CA LYS A 23 -15.52 -3.67 12.48
C LYS A 23 -16.25 -2.68 13.39
N SER A 24 -16.83 -3.10 14.51
CA SER A 24 -17.50 -2.21 15.45
C SER A 24 -16.86 -2.31 16.84
N ILE A 25 -15.81 -1.51 17.06
CA ILE A 25 -15.10 -1.37 18.34
C ILE A 25 -16.10 -1.07 19.49
N GLY A 26 -17.17 -0.33 19.20
CA GLY A 26 -18.23 -0.03 20.17
C GLY A 26 -18.95 -1.28 20.66
N LEU A 27 -19.34 -2.17 19.76
CA LEU A 27 -20.07 -3.38 20.11
C LEU A 27 -19.21 -4.37 20.91
N GLN A 28 -17.91 -4.47 20.59
CA GLN A 28 -16.98 -5.30 21.36
C GLN A 28 -16.83 -4.83 22.81
N LYS A 29 -16.69 -3.52 23.02
CA LYS A 29 -16.63 -2.94 24.37
C LYS A 29 -17.90 -3.20 25.15
N THR A 30 -19.06 -3.07 24.52
CA THR A 30 -20.36 -3.33 25.18
C THR A 30 -20.51 -4.80 25.54
N VAL A 31 -20.12 -5.73 24.67
CA VAL A 31 -20.16 -7.18 24.94
C VAL A 31 -19.17 -7.55 26.05
N ALA A 32 -17.97 -6.99 26.05
CA ALA A 32 -16.99 -7.22 27.11
C ALA A 32 -17.51 -6.71 28.48
N ALA A 33 -18.09 -5.51 28.50
CA ALA A 33 -18.73 -4.96 29.71
C ALA A 33 -19.90 -5.83 30.20
N TYR A 34 -20.74 -6.32 29.29
CA TYR A 34 -21.84 -7.23 29.59
C TYR A 34 -21.33 -8.53 30.23
N ASN A 35 -20.33 -9.18 29.63
CA ASN A 35 -19.72 -10.40 30.14
C ASN A 35 -19.05 -10.18 31.51
N GLY A 36 -18.39 -9.04 31.71
CA GLY A 36 -17.84 -8.65 33.01
C GLY A 36 -18.94 -8.44 34.10
N THR A 37 -20.09 -7.91 33.69
CA THR A 37 -21.23 -7.72 34.63
C THR A 37 -21.91 -9.05 34.97
N ILE A 38 -21.94 -10.03 34.07
CA ILE A 38 -22.36 -11.42 34.36
C ILE A 38 -21.45 -12.03 35.44
N ALA A 39 -20.14 -11.93 35.29
CA ALA A 39 -19.19 -12.45 36.27
C ALA A 39 -19.41 -11.80 37.66
N LYS A 40 -19.66 -10.47 37.69
CA LYS A 40 -19.95 -9.74 38.91
C LYS A 40 -21.27 -10.23 39.57
N ARG A 41 -22.33 -10.49 38.78
CA ARG A 41 -23.57 -11.03 39.28
C ARG A 41 -23.39 -12.43 39.89
N GLU A 42 -22.61 -13.29 39.24
CA GLU A 42 -22.32 -14.64 39.72
C GLU A 42 -21.56 -14.61 41.05
N HIS A 43 -20.55 -13.76 41.16
CA HIS A 43 -19.83 -13.53 42.40
C HIS A 43 -20.73 -13.02 43.55
N LEU A 44 -21.68 -12.13 43.22
CA LEU A 44 -22.67 -11.68 44.22
C LEU A 44 -23.63 -12.80 44.62
N ARG A 45 -24.01 -13.69 43.71
CA ARG A 45 -24.85 -14.86 43.97
C ARG A 45 -24.18 -15.83 44.96
N GLU A 46 -22.87 -16.10 44.72
CA GLU A 46 -22.10 -17.00 45.58
C GLU A 46 -21.83 -16.47 46.99
N ASN A 47 -21.56 -15.16 47.09
CA ASN A 47 -21.12 -14.57 48.38
C ASN A 47 -22.25 -13.96 49.21
N ALA A 48 -23.33 -13.46 48.60
CA ALA A 48 -24.38 -12.69 49.30
C ALA A 48 -25.79 -13.23 49.08
N GLY A 49 -26.00 -14.26 48.27
CA GLY A 49 -27.29 -14.85 47.95
C GLY A 49 -28.15 -13.98 47.04
N THR A 50 -29.26 -14.57 46.55
CA THR A 50 -30.16 -13.93 45.58
C THR A 50 -31.13 -12.90 46.17
N ALA A 51 -31.24 -12.82 47.49
CA ALA A 51 -32.13 -11.88 48.20
C ALA A 51 -31.49 -10.49 48.44
N ASN A 52 -30.26 -10.27 47.99
CA ASN A 52 -29.55 -9.01 48.17
C ASN A 52 -29.99 -7.97 47.12
N ASN A 53 -30.27 -6.73 47.59
CA ASN A 53 -30.62 -5.61 46.70
C ASN A 53 -29.57 -5.36 45.59
N ALA A 54 -28.29 -5.55 45.88
CA ALA A 54 -27.22 -5.41 44.88
C ALA A 54 -27.32 -6.47 43.77
N PHE A 55 -27.78 -7.69 44.07
CA PHE A 55 -28.04 -8.72 43.06
C PHE A 55 -29.18 -8.34 42.12
N ALA A 56 -30.27 -7.77 42.68
CA ALA A 56 -31.40 -7.30 41.90
C ALA A 56 -31.02 -6.13 40.98
N GLU A 57 -30.22 -5.18 41.47
CA GLU A 57 -29.72 -4.03 40.69
C GLU A 57 -28.82 -4.48 39.52
N VAL A 58 -27.84 -5.35 39.77
CA VAL A 58 -26.97 -5.88 38.74
C VAL A 58 -27.75 -6.71 37.71
N THR A 59 -28.77 -7.43 38.12
CA THR A 59 -29.67 -8.18 37.21
C THR A 59 -30.46 -7.25 36.31
N GLN A 60 -30.96 -6.13 36.86
CA GLN A 60 -31.67 -5.11 36.07
C GLN A 60 -30.72 -4.43 35.08
N GLN A 61 -29.51 -4.13 35.51
CA GLN A 61 -28.47 -3.57 34.65
C GLN A 61 -28.11 -4.53 33.49
N LEU A 62 -27.97 -5.83 33.75
CA LEU A 62 -27.74 -6.85 32.73
C LEU A 62 -28.86 -6.91 31.69
N LYS A 63 -30.13 -6.82 32.10
CA LYS A 63 -31.26 -6.77 31.17
C LYS A 63 -31.20 -5.54 30.26
N ALA A 64 -30.89 -4.37 30.84
CA ALA A 64 -30.74 -3.15 30.04
C ALA A 64 -29.61 -3.29 29.00
N MET A 65 -28.44 -3.74 29.44
CA MET A 65 -27.31 -3.97 28.53
C MET A 65 -27.59 -5.02 27.45
N HIS A 66 -28.33 -6.07 27.77
CA HIS A 66 -28.76 -7.07 26.80
C HIS A 66 -29.64 -6.48 25.71
N ASN A 67 -30.65 -5.67 26.09
CA ASN A 67 -31.55 -4.99 25.16
C ASN A 67 -30.77 -3.99 24.26
N ASP A 68 -29.80 -3.27 24.82
CA ASP A 68 -28.97 -2.34 24.08
C ASP A 68 -28.09 -3.06 23.04
N ILE A 69 -27.54 -4.22 23.41
CA ILE A 69 -26.75 -5.06 22.49
C ILE A 69 -27.67 -5.61 21.38
N GLU A 70 -28.87 -6.09 21.71
CA GLU A 70 -29.83 -6.60 20.73
C GLU A 70 -30.27 -5.51 19.74
N ALA A 71 -30.58 -4.31 20.22
CA ALA A 71 -30.91 -3.16 19.39
C ALA A 71 -29.73 -2.77 18.47
N SER A 72 -28.51 -2.73 19.01
CA SER A 72 -27.32 -2.41 18.25
C SER A 72 -27.03 -3.44 17.15
N VAL A 73 -27.14 -4.72 17.46
CA VAL A 73 -26.97 -5.81 16.49
C VAL A 73 -28.05 -5.73 15.40
N THR A 74 -29.28 -5.50 15.76
CA THR A 74 -30.42 -5.38 14.82
C THR A 74 -30.21 -4.20 13.88
N ASN A 75 -29.80 -3.05 14.39
CA ASN A 75 -29.50 -1.86 13.59
C ASN A 75 -28.31 -2.11 12.63
N HIS A 76 -27.30 -2.83 13.09
CA HIS A 76 -26.15 -3.17 12.25
C HIS A 76 -26.53 -4.13 11.11
N ILE A 77 -27.38 -5.13 11.40
CA ILE A 77 -27.94 -6.03 10.37
C ILE A 77 -28.77 -5.25 9.36
N ALA A 78 -29.59 -4.30 9.81
CA ALA A 78 -30.38 -3.44 8.91
C ALA A 78 -29.48 -2.61 8.00
N SER A 79 -28.44 -1.99 8.54
CA SER A 79 -27.45 -1.23 7.79
C SER A 79 -26.75 -2.08 6.72
N LEU A 80 -26.28 -3.28 7.08
CA LEU A 80 -25.65 -4.21 6.15
C LEU A 80 -26.61 -4.68 5.04
N ARG A 81 -27.92 -4.87 5.35
CA ARG A 81 -28.92 -5.20 4.33
C ARG A 81 -29.11 -4.06 3.34
N ILE A 82 -29.09 -2.82 3.79
CA ILE A 82 -29.19 -1.64 2.91
C ILE A 82 -27.95 -1.56 2.00
N GLU A 83 -26.75 -1.78 2.54
CA GLU A 83 -25.53 -1.80 1.73
C GLU A 83 -25.52 -2.94 0.69
N CYS A 84 -25.92 -4.14 1.09
CA CYS A 84 -26.11 -5.26 0.16
C CYS A 84 -27.12 -4.93 -0.96
N GLY A 85 -28.20 -4.24 -0.61
CA GLY A 85 -29.19 -3.77 -1.60
C GLY A 85 -28.58 -2.78 -2.59
N LYS A 86 -27.83 -1.79 -2.10
CA LYS A 86 -27.10 -0.83 -2.93
C LYS A 86 -26.07 -1.49 -3.83
N LEU A 87 -25.32 -2.46 -3.33
CA LEU A 87 -24.35 -3.20 -4.14
C LEU A 87 -25.03 -4.03 -5.22
N LYS A 88 -26.11 -4.72 -4.91
CA LYS A 88 -26.90 -5.47 -5.90
C LYS A 88 -27.45 -4.57 -7.01
N SER A 89 -27.98 -3.39 -6.67
CA SER A 89 -28.46 -2.44 -7.67
C SER A 89 -27.32 -1.90 -8.56
N ARG A 90 -26.14 -1.66 -8.00
CA ARG A 90 -24.94 -1.26 -8.78
C ARG A 90 -24.47 -2.35 -9.71
N ILE A 91 -24.47 -3.61 -9.29
CA ILE A 91 -24.15 -4.76 -10.14
C ILE A 91 -25.14 -4.82 -11.30
N ALA A 92 -26.45 -4.79 -11.03
CA ALA A 92 -27.46 -4.83 -12.08
C ALA A 92 -27.36 -3.66 -13.08
N ALA A 93 -27.04 -2.46 -12.61
CA ALA A 93 -26.79 -1.30 -13.48
C ALA A 93 -25.55 -1.49 -14.37
N THR A 94 -24.51 -2.14 -13.84
CA THR A 94 -23.28 -2.43 -14.59
C THR A 94 -23.53 -3.52 -15.64
N ASP A 95 -24.29 -4.55 -15.29
CA ASP A 95 -24.66 -5.65 -16.19
C ASP A 95 -25.52 -5.11 -17.37
N ASN A 96 -26.47 -4.20 -17.09
CA ASN A 96 -27.25 -3.55 -18.14
C ASN A 96 -26.36 -2.72 -19.10
N ARG A 97 -25.39 -1.97 -18.57
CA ARG A 97 -24.41 -1.24 -19.40
C ARG A 97 -23.55 -2.18 -20.24
N LEU A 98 -23.17 -3.32 -19.71
CA LEU A 98 -22.40 -4.35 -20.43
C LEU A 98 -23.24 -4.95 -21.58
N ALA A 99 -24.53 -5.21 -21.33
CA ALA A 99 -25.47 -5.67 -22.35
C ALA A 99 -25.63 -4.65 -23.47
N ASP A 100 -25.82 -3.37 -23.16
CA ASP A 100 -25.91 -2.28 -24.15
C ASP A 100 -24.63 -2.15 -25.00
N LEU A 101 -23.46 -2.29 -24.37
CA LEU A 101 -22.18 -2.31 -25.09
C LEU A 101 -22.10 -3.48 -26.08
N SER A 102 -22.59 -4.67 -25.69
CA SER A 102 -22.61 -5.85 -26.58
C SER A 102 -23.54 -5.67 -27.76
N HIS A 103 -24.69 -5.04 -27.57
CA HIS A 103 -25.62 -4.68 -28.66
C HIS A 103 -25.03 -3.66 -29.63
N THR A 104 -24.36 -2.64 -29.10
CA THR A 104 -23.66 -1.63 -29.90
C THR A 104 -22.53 -2.25 -30.71
N GLN A 105 -21.74 -3.14 -30.12
CA GLN A 105 -20.68 -3.87 -30.82
C GLN A 105 -21.23 -4.76 -31.93
N ALA A 106 -22.37 -5.41 -31.72
CA ALA A 106 -23.04 -6.23 -32.74
C ALA A 106 -23.55 -5.35 -33.92
N ALA A 107 -24.07 -4.14 -33.64
CA ALA A 107 -24.46 -3.18 -34.65
C ALA A 107 -23.27 -2.70 -35.49
N ILE A 108 -22.16 -2.35 -34.89
CA ILE A 108 -20.91 -1.95 -35.57
C ILE A 108 -20.41 -3.09 -36.46
N ASN A 109 -20.39 -4.31 -35.96
CA ASN A 109 -19.95 -5.48 -36.73
C ASN A 109 -20.89 -5.78 -37.92
N ARG A 110 -22.20 -5.50 -37.79
CA ARG A 110 -23.15 -5.61 -38.88
C ARG A 110 -22.89 -4.57 -39.95
N GLN A 111 -22.64 -3.32 -39.55
CA GLN A 111 -22.33 -2.22 -40.45
C GLN A 111 -21.03 -2.43 -41.21
N ALA A 112 -19.99 -2.93 -40.52
CA ALA A 112 -18.72 -3.29 -41.15
C ALA A 112 -18.84 -4.42 -42.17
N ARG A 113 -19.69 -5.43 -41.91
CA ARG A 113 -20.01 -6.47 -42.90
C ARG A 113 -20.77 -5.94 -44.11
N MET A 114 -21.73 -5.06 -43.92
CA MET A 114 -22.43 -4.40 -45.03
C MET A 114 -21.49 -3.57 -45.88
N HIS A 115 -20.59 -2.81 -45.23
CA HIS A 115 -19.60 -2.00 -45.96
C HIS A 115 -18.69 -2.86 -46.83
N LYS A 116 -18.18 -3.96 -46.27
CA LYS A 116 -17.35 -4.92 -47.00
C LYS A 116 -18.08 -5.60 -48.16
N ASN A 117 -19.38 -5.87 -48.02
CA ASN A 117 -20.18 -6.42 -49.10
C ASN A 117 -20.41 -5.39 -50.23
N ILE A 118 -20.71 -4.12 -49.90
CA ILE A 118 -20.85 -3.04 -50.89
C ILE A 118 -19.51 -2.82 -51.61
N GLU A 119 -18.41 -2.83 -50.89
CA GLU A 119 -17.07 -2.66 -51.45
C GLU A 119 -16.73 -3.80 -52.43
N SER A 120 -17.05 -5.04 -52.08
CA SER A 120 -16.82 -6.20 -52.97
C SER A 120 -17.70 -6.14 -54.20
N GLN A 121 -18.97 -5.70 -54.10
CA GLN A 121 -19.86 -5.47 -55.24
C GLN A 121 -19.38 -4.32 -56.14
N TYR A 122 -18.86 -3.26 -55.54
CA TYR A 122 -18.27 -2.14 -56.29
C TYR A 122 -17.08 -2.62 -57.12
N TYR A 123 -16.14 -3.33 -56.53
CA TYR A 123 -14.99 -3.88 -57.27
C TYR A 123 -15.41 -4.89 -58.35
N TYR A 124 -16.42 -5.73 -58.06
CA TYR A 124 -16.97 -6.65 -59.06
C TYR A 124 -17.58 -5.91 -60.26
N LEU A 125 -18.37 -4.87 -60.01
CA LEU A 125 -19.00 -4.03 -61.08
C LEU A 125 -17.94 -3.23 -61.83
N GLN A 126 -16.93 -2.73 -61.15
CA GLN A 126 -15.81 -2.01 -61.77
C GLN A 126 -14.98 -2.95 -62.68
N GLY A 127 -14.73 -4.18 -62.23
CA GLY A 127 -14.08 -5.20 -63.06
C GLY A 127 -14.92 -5.62 -64.27
N LYS A 128 -16.25 -5.68 -64.12
CA LYS A 128 -17.14 -5.99 -65.21
C LYS A 128 -17.22 -4.86 -66.25
N ARG A 129 -17.18 -3.58 -65.79
CA ARG A 129 -17.10 -2.41 -66.66
C ARG A 129 -15.80 -2.33 -67.45
N GLY A 130 -14.71 -2.86 -66.90
CA GLY A 130 -13.41 -2.90 -67.62
C GLY A 130 -13.26 -4.04 -68.64
N ASN A 131 -14.13 -5.08 -68.55
CA ASN A 131 -14.05 -6.27 -69.37
C ASN A 131 -15.12 -6.43 -70.45
N ASP A 132 -15.87 -5.39 -70.73
CA ASP A 132 -16.93 -5.43 -71.77
C ASP A 132 -16.42 -4.68 -73.04
N PRO A 133 -15.65 -5.35 -73.91
CA PRO A 133 -15.12 -4.74 -75.11
C PRO A 133 -16.21 -4.53 -76.18
N LEU A 134 -17.41 -5.06 -75.97
CA LEU A 134 -18.48 -5.02 -76.97
C LEU A 134 -19.38 -3.79 -76.89
N ALA A 135 -19.37 -3.04 -75.80
CA ALA A 135 -20.15 -1.81 -75.64
C ALA A 135 -19.47 -0.57 -76.26
N ILE A 136 -18.20 -0.63 -76.55
CA ILE A 136 -17.41 0.52 -77.05
C ILE A 136 -17.46 0.62 -78.60
N ASN A 137 -17.69 -0.50 -79.30
CA ASN A 137 -17.61 -0.51 -80.73
C ASN A 137 -18.85 0.08 -81.47
N ASN A 138 -19.97 0.33 -80.79
CA ASN A 138 -21.15 0.88 -81.41
C ASN A 138 -21.38 2.39 -81.25
N ILE A 139 -20.45 3.07 -80.59
CA ILE A 139 -20.54 4.52 -80.33
C ILE A 139 -19.41 5.32 -81.04
N SER A 140 -18.64 4.67 -81.89
CA SER A 140 -17.46 5.32 -82.47
C SER A 140 -17.68 6.29 -83.59
N GLU A 141 -18.93 6.48 -84.05
CA GLU A 141 -19.20 7.44 -85.14
C GLU A 141 -19.86 8.75 -84.77
N ALA A 142 -20.25 8.95 -83.51
CA ALA A 142 -21.02 10.16 -83.17
C ALA A 142 -20.33 11.17 -82.23
N VAL A 143 -19.13 10.90 -81.75
CA VAL A 143 -18.45 11.82 -80.82
C VAL A 143 -17.07 12.20 -81.42
N ARG A 144 -17.03 13.38 -82.06
CA ARG A 144 -15.77 14.00 -82.44
C ARG A 144 -15.11 14.63 -81.19
N VAL A 145 -14.08 14.05 -80.72
CA VAL A 145 -13.24 14.65 -79.64
C VAL A 145 -12.62 15.93 -80.19
N VAL A 146 -13.08 17.08 -79.74
CA VAL A 146 -12.63 18.40 -80.20
C VAL A 146 -11.31 18.84 -79.57
N ALA A 147 -11.02 18.34 -78.47
CA ALA A 147 -9.68 18.44 -77.82
C ALA A 147 -9.43 17.27 -76.85
N PRO A 148 -8.33 16.58 -76.93
CA PRO A 148 -7.94 15.71 -75.78
C PRO A 148 -7.72 16.57 -74.55
N ALA A 149 -8.25 16.16 -73.42
CA ALA A 149 -7.93 16.78 -72.18
C ALA A 149 -6.42 16.68 -71.94
N SER A 150 -5.71 17.77 -72.22
CA SER A 150 -4.30 17.88 -71.88
C SER A 150 -4.13 18.16 -70.41
N GLY A 151 -4.50 17.20 -69.60
CA GLY A 151 -4.02 17.13 -68.22
C GLY A 151 -2.78 16.28 -68.19
N THR A 152 -1.84 16.62 -67.39
CA THR A 152 -0.67 15.76 -67.13
C THR A 152 -1.16 14.41 -66.63
N ASP A 153 -0.99 13.34 -67.48
CA ASP A 153 -1.39 11.96 -67.17
C ASP A 153 -0.63 11.32 -65.97
N GLU A 154 0.21 12.10 -65.36
CA GLU A 154 0.86 11.65 -64.14
C GLU A 154 0.02 12.08 -62.93
N PRO A 155 -0.63 11.14 -62.22
CA PRO A 155 -1.17 11.47 -60.92
C PRO A 155 -0.02 12.09 -60.12
N SER A 156 -0.31 13.23 -59.43
CA SER A 156 0.67 13.87 -58.57
C SER A 156 1.07 12.87 -57.48
N ARG A 157 2.04 12.01 -57.86
CA ARG A 157 2.60 11.04 -56.91
C ARG A 157 3.35 11.83 -55.86
N LEU A 158 2.91 11.77 -54.62
CA LEU A 158 3.73 12.21 -53.53
C LEU A 158 5.08 11.54 -53.70
N THR A 159 6.11 12.35 -53.95
CA THR A 159 7.47 11.83 -54.19
C THR A 159 7.87 10.91 -53.04
N PRO A 160 8.50 9.75 -53.29
CA PRO A 160 8.80 8.77 -52.26
C PRO A 160 9.55 9.35 -51.02
N TRP A 161 10.30 10.41 -51.22
CA TRP A 161 11.00 11.08 -50.12
C TRP A 161 10.05 11.87 -49.21
N ILE A 162 8.92 12.43 -49.75
CA ILE A 162 7.89 13.10 -48.93
C ILE A 162 7.15 12.07 -48.04
N ILE A 163 6.85 10.89 -48.58
CA ILE A 163 6.25 9.78 -47.82
C ILE A 163 7.21 9.32 -46.77
N ALA A 164 8.50 9.18 -47.12
CA ALA A 164 9.52 8.80 -46.13
C ALA A 164 9.71 9.86 -45.05
N ALA A 165 9.74 11.16 -45.42
CA ALA A 165 9.81 12.26 -44.46
C ALA A 165 8.58 12.32 -43.54
N LEU A 166 7.37 12.12 -44.06
CA LEU A 166 6.14 12.07 -43.28
C LEU A 166 6.12 10.85 -42.34
N GLY A 167 6.57 9.71 -42.81
CA GLY A 167 6.72 8.49 -42.00
C GLY A 167 7.73 8.68 -40.86
N LEU A 168 8.87 9.32 -41.13
CA LEU A 168 9.91 9.62 -40.14
C LEU A 168 9.39 10.65 -39.10
N LEU A 169 8.65 11.66 -39.55
CA LEU A 169 8.08 12.68 -38.67
C LEU A 169 6.98 12.06 -37.77
N LEU A 170 6.08 11.28 -38.32
CA LEU A 170 5.02 10.63 -37.55
C LEU A 170 5.60 9.56 -36.62
N GLY A 171 6.40 8.65 -37.12
CA GLY A 171 6.99 7.56 -36.34
C GLY A 171 8.09 8.00 -35.38
N GLY A 172 8.95 8.92 -35.84
CA GLY A 172 10.11 9.37 -35.09
C GLY A 172 9.88 10.50 -34.09
N VAL A 173 8.82 11.30 -34.31
CA VAL A 173 8.56 12.49 -33.47
C VAL A 173 7.19 12.43 -32.82
N VAL A 174 6.12 12.31 -33.61
CA VAL A 174 4.75 12.42 -33.08
C VAL A 174 4.40 11.27 -32.14
N ILE A 175 4.72 10.04 -32.52
CA ILE A 175 4.41 8.86 -31.67
C ILE A 175 5.20 8.90 -30.36
N PRO A 176 6.52 9.14 -30.33
CA PRO A 176 7.26 9.26 -29.06
C PRO A 176 6.74 10.40 -28.17
N ILE A 177 6.43 11.56 -28.75
CA ILE A 177 5.83 12.68 -27.98
C ILE A 177 4.49 12.29 -27.40
N ALA A 178 3.61 11.64 -28.20
CA ALA A 178 2.31 11.18 -27.71
C ALA A 178 2.45 10.14 -26.58
N VAL A 179 3.40 9.21 -26.69
CA VAL A 179 3.68 8.22 -25.64
C VAL A 179 4.19 8.90 -24.36
N ILE A 180 5.11 9.86 -24.48
CA ILE A 180 5.61 10.62 -23.32
C ILE A 180 4.46 11.43 -22.68
N PHE A 181 3.62 12.06 -23.50
CA PHE A 181 2.49 12.84 -23.01
C PHE A 181 1.45 11.97 -22.30
N ILE A 182 1.12 10.81 -22.85
CA ILE A 182 0.22 9.84 -22.20
C ILE A 182 0.84 9.34 -20.90
N ALA A 183 2.13 8.97 -20.90
CA ALA A 183 2.83 8.55 -19.70
C ALA A 183 2.84 9.64 -18.62
N PHE A 184 2.98 10.91 -19.01
CA PHE A 184 2.94 12.06 -18.09
C PHE A 184 1.55 12.27 -17.47
N ILE A 185 0.47 12.14 -18.26
CA ILE A 185 -0.92 12.29 -17.78
C ILE A 185 -1.34 11.10 -16.91
N THR A 186 -0.87 9.89 -17.23
CA THR A 186 -1.22 8.67 -16.50
C THR A 186 -0.34 8.43 -15.26
N ASP A 187 0.73 9.20 -15.09
CA ASP A 187 1.59 9.12 -13.91
C ASP A 187 0.88 9.68 -12.67
N ASN A 188 0.45 8.77 -11.82
CA ASN A 188 -0.29 9.06 -10.60
C ASN A 188 0.59 9.00 -9.35
N HIS A 189 1.90 9.06 -9.49
CA HIS A 189 2.81 9.01 -8.35
C HIS A 189 2.95 10.37 -7.66
N VAL A 190 3.19 10.31 -6.36
CA VAL A 190 3.55 11.48 -5.56
C VAL A 190 4.92 12.00 -6.01
N ARG A 191 4.99 13.29 -6.33
CA ARG A 191 6.22 13.91 -6.84
C ARG A 191 6.81 14.95 -5.90
N ASP A 192 5.99 15.54 -5.02
CA ASP A 192 6.42 16.63 -4.17
C ASP A 192 5.89 16.47 -2.73
N ARG A 193 6.54 17.19 -1.80
CA ARG A 193 6.08 17.33 -0.42
C ARG A 193 4.69 17.97 -0.31
N TYR A 194 4.33 18.81 -1.27
CA TYR A 194 3.03 19.48 -1.31
C TYR A 194 1.86 18.51 -1.50
N ASP A 195 2.08 17.33 -2.07
CA ASP A 195 1.07 16.29 -2.20
C ASP A 195 0.59 15.76 -0.82
N PHE A 196 1.39 15.97 0.24
CA PHE A 196 1.05 15.57 1.62
C PHE A 196 0.30 16.66 2.40
N ILE A 197 0.06 17.84 1.80
CA ILE A 197 -0.74 18.91 2.43
C ILE A 197 -2.16 18.38 2.67
N GLY A 198 -2.64 18.47 3.91
CA GLY A 198 -3.97 17.99 4.32
C GLY A 198 -4.00 16.56 4.87
N ILE A 199 -2.87 15.84 4.88
CA ILE A 199 -2.77 14.57 5.60
C ILE A 199 -2.55 14.80 7.11
N ASN A 200 -2.01 15.95 7.48
CA ASN A 200 -1.80 16.36 8.86
C ASN A 200 -0.92 15.38 9.68
N ILE A 201 0.09 14.82 9.05
CA ILE A 201 1.16 14.04 9.69
C ILE A 201 2.43 14.90 9.64
N PRO A 202 3.14 15.08 10.76
CA PRO A 202 4.37 15.88 10.77
C PRO A 202 5.45 15.24 9.90
N VAL A 203 6.01 16.04 8.99
CA VAL A 203 7.14 15.63 8.14
C VAL A 203 8.43 15.96 8.89
N ILE A 204 9.10 14.92 9.39
CA ILE A 204 10.31 15.06 10.21
C ILE A 204 11.61 15.02 9.41
N GLY A 205 11.57 14.67 8.14
CA GLY A 205 12.78 14.64 7.31
C GLY A 205 12.53 14.44 5.83
N GLN A 206 13.47 14.95 5.03
CA GLN A 206 13.50 14.78 3.59
C GLN A 206 14.88 14.25 3.19
N ILE A 207 14.91 13.08 2.61
CA ILE A 207 16.15 12.41 2.21
C ILE A 207 16.31 12.56 0.71
N PRO A 208 17.38 13.22 0.23
CA PRO A 208 17.58 13.51 -1.17
C PRO A 208 17.84 12.24 -1.99
N LEU A 209 17.46 12.29 -3.26
CA LEU A 209 17.82 11.26 -4.23
C LEU A 209 19.31 11.41 -4.59
N LEU A 210 20.12 10.42 -4.26
CA LEU A 210 21.53 10.41 -4.63
C LEU A 210 21.68 10.19 -6.14
N LYS A 211 21.90 11.30 -6.90
CA LYS A 211 22.02 11.29 -8.38
C LYS A 211 23.36 10.78 -8.90
N ASN A 212 24.41 10.67 -8.09
CA ASN A 212 25.79 10.35 -8.50
C ASN A 212 26.06 8.86 -8.76
N VAL A 213 25.06 8.10 -9.22
CA VAL A 213 25.27 6.74 -9.68
C VAL A 213 25.28 6.73 -11.20
N THR A 214 26.48 6.63 -11.81
CA THR A 214 26.69 6.47 -13.27
C THR A 214 25.70 5.44 -13.82
N PHE A 215 25.16 5.68 -15.03
CA PHE A 215 24.13 4.81 -15.67
C PHE A 215 24.49 3.31 -15.61
N SER A 216 25.77 2.97 -15.75
CA SER A 216 26.33 1.62 -15.61
C SER A 216 26.16 1.06 -14.18
N ARG A 217 26.28 1.90 -13.17
CA ARG A 217 26.03 1.55 -11.76
C ARG A 217 24.55 1.43 -11.46
N ARG A 218 23.69 2.27 -12.09
CA ARG A 218 22.21 2.15 -12.01
C ARG A 218 21.71 0.80 -12.52
N MET A 219 22.26 0.30 -13.61
CA MET A 219 21.90 -1.01 -14.15
C MET A 219 22.37 -2.15 -13.25
N ARG A 220 23.58 -2.06 -12.69
CA ARG A 220 24.12 -3.01 -11.70
C ARG A 220 23.35 -2.96 -10.37
N ILE A 221 22.91 -1.78 -9.94
CA ILE A 221 22.09 -1.60 -8.75
C ILE A 221 20.70 -2.22 -8.96
N LYS A 222 20.09 -2.10 -10.17
CA LYS A 222 18.80 -2.72 -10.47
C LYS A 222 18.86 -4.26 -10.42
N PHE A 223 20.02 -4.86 -10.69
CA PHE A 223 20.26 -6.30 -10.60
C PHE A 223 20.81 -6.77 -9.23
N ASN A 224 21.49 -5.90 -8.48
CA ASN A 224 22.13 -6.20 -7.19
C ASN A 224 21.50 -5.41 -6.02
N TYR A 225 20.19 -5.16 -6.02
CA TYR A 225 19.46 -4.54 -4.92
C TYR A 225 19.38 -5.43 -3.64
N GLY A 226 20.31 -6.31 -3.51
CA GLY A 226 20.51 -7.04 -2.28
C GLY A 226 21.95 -6.88 -1.83
N LEU A 227 22.23 -6.19 -0.80
CA LEU A 227 23.33 -6.32 0.14
C LEU A 227 24.42 -5.23 0.25
N LYS A 228 24.77 -4.47 -0.81
CA LYS A 228 25.84 -3.46 -0.68
C LYS A 228 25.38 -2.01 -0.57
N SER A 229 24.10 -1.72 -0.73
CA SER A 229 23.59 -0.34 -0.72
C SER A 229 23.09 0.14 0.66
N LEU A 230 23.19 -0.71 1.69
CA LEU A 230 22.89 -0.33 3.08
C LEU A 230 24.13 0.21 3.82
N THR A 231 25.29 0.31 3.16
CA THR A 231 26.39 1.06 3.77
C THR A 231 25.91 2.49 3.98
N PRO A 232 26.04 3.03 5.20
CA PRO A 232 25.85 4.45 5.42
C PRO A 232 26.71 5.17 4.38
N PRO A 233 26.25 6.24 3.73
CA PRO A 233 27.10 7.05 2.90
C PRO A 233 28.33 7.37 3.69
N ASP A 234 29.52 7.26 3.06
CA ASP A 234 30.78 7.53 3.73
C ASP A 234 30.70 8.95 4.28
N LEU A 235 30.46 9.07 5.58
CA LEU A 235 30.12 10.31 6.27
C LEU A 235 31.31 11.26 6.39
N THR A 236 32.41 10.97 5.70
CA THR A 236 33.63 11.78 5.65
C THR A 236 33.60 12.88 4.59
N ASN A 237 32.75 12.78 3.58
CA ASN A 237 32.55 13.81 2.56
C ASN A 237 31.32 14.67 2.86
N LYS A 238 31.32 15.94 2.38
CA LYS A 238 30.19 16.88 2.43
C LYS A 238 28.98 16.32 1.65
N ASP A 239 28.32 15.34 2.20
CA ASP A 239 27.21 14.66 1.57
C ASP A 239 25.90 15.23 2.11
N PHE A 240 25.10 15.82 1.24
CA PHE A 240 23.73 16.25 1.52
C PHE A 240 22.89 15.16 2.23
N GLY A 241 23.19 13.89 1.98
CA GLY A 241 22.57 12.76 2.67
C GLY A 241 22.86 12.73 4.17
N LYS A 242 24.08 13.11 4.60
CA LYS A 242 24.45 13.18 6.02
C LYS A 242 23.68 14.28 6.75
N GLU A 243 23.61 15.46 6.14
CA GLU A 243 22.87 16.58 6.71
C GLU A 243 21.38 16.26 6.86
N ALA A 244 20.79 15.62 5.86
CA ALA A 244 19.40 15.20 5.91
C ALA A 244 19.11 14.27 7.09
N PHE A 245 20.00 13.30 7.39
CA PHE A 245 19.83 12.43 8.57
C PHE A 245 20.11 13.13 9.89
N LEU A 246 20.99 14.13 9.93
CA LEU A 246 21.20 14.94 11.13
C LEU A 246 19.98 15.83 11.43
N MET A 247 19.36 16.41 10.40
CA MET A 247 18.11 17.16 10.53
C MET A 247 16.96 16.24 10.96
N LEU A 248 16.82 15.07 10.29
CA LEU A 248 15.81 14.09 10.65
C LEU A 248 15.93 13.66 12.11
N ARG A 249 17.14 13.41 12.59
CA ARG A 249 17.41 13.10 14.00
C ARG A 249 16.94 14.23 14.92
N SER A 250 17.30 15.47 14.61
CA SER A 250 16.93 16.63 15.46
C SER A 250 15.42 16.80 15.57
N GLU A 251 14.70 16.62 14.45
CA GLU A 251 13.23 16.68 14.43
C GLU A 251 12.62 15.47 15.17
N LEU A 252 13.19 14.28 15.01
CA LEU A 252 12.76 13.09 15.72
C LEU A 252 12.91 13.26 17.22
N ASP A 253 14.07 13.72 17.70
CA ASP A 253 14.32 14.01 19.12
C ASP A 253 13.26 14.97 19.69
N HIS A 254 12.96 16.06 18.97
CA HIS A 254 11.95 17.04 19.40
C HIS A 254 10.56 16.40 19.58
N HIS A 255 10.19 15.43 18.75
CA HIS A 255 8.94 14.71 18.91
C HIS A 255 8.98 13.67 20.04
N LEU A 256 10.16 13.06 20.28
CA LEU A 256 10.34 12.02 21.28
C LEU A 256 10.55 12.57 22.70
N GLU A 257 11.09 13.80 22.86
CA GLU A 257 11.33 14.44 24.18
C GLU A 257 10.08 14.58 25.05
N LYS A 258 8.90 14.54 24.44
CA LYS A 258 7.61 14.62 25.16
C LYS A 258 7.20 13.32 25.85
N PHE A 259 7.93 12.23 25.62
CA PHE A 259 7.63 10.91 26.17
C PHE A 259 8.69 10.52 27.22
N ASN A 260 8.20 10.06 28.36
CA ASN A 260 9.07 9.71 29.48
C ASN A 260 9.70 8.32 29.36
N ASP A 261 9.17 7.48 28.44
CA ASP A 261 9.62 6.11 28.26
C ASP A 261 10.62 5.97 27.11
N VAL A 262 11.36 4.85 27.08
CA VAL A 262 12.26 4.52 25.99
C VAL A 262 11.46 4.43 24.68
N PRO A 263 11.76 5.29 23.68
CA PRO A 263 11.02 5.27 22.44
C PRO A 263 11.31 4.00 21.63
N VAL A 264 10.24 3.33 21.23
CA VAL A 264 10.25 2.23 20.28
C VAL A 264 9.60 2.70 18.99
N CYS A 265 10.40 2.86 17.95
CA CYS A 265 9.98 3.45 16.68
C CYS A 265 9.86 2.38 15.59
N ILE A 266 8.66 2.12 15.08
CA ILE A 266 8.44 1.26 13.91
C ILE A 266 8.79 2.05 12.63
N CYS A 267 9.64 1.49 11.76
CA CYS A 267 9.89 2.00 10.42
C CYS A 267 9.11 1.20 9.39
N THR A 268 8.08 1.82 8.79
CA THR A 268 7.20 1.17 7.81
C THR A 268 6.94 2.03 6.57
N SER A 269 6.23 1.49 5.58
CA SER A 269 5.83 2.18 4.34
C SER A 269 4.67 1.46 3.66
N PHE A 270 4.06 2.04 2.62
CA PHE A 270 3.12 1.30 1.80
C PHE A 270 3.81 0.27 0.90
N ASN A 271 4.82 0.70 0.17
CA ASN A 271 5.40 -0.09 -0.92
C ASN A 271 6.75 -0.71 -0.53
N PRO A 272 7.06 -1.93 -1.03
CA PRO A 272 8.40 -2.45 -0.97
C PRO A 272 9.36 -1.55 -1.77
N GLY A 273 10.59 -1.40 -1.28
CA GLY A 273 11.58 -0.53 -1.96
C GLY A 273 11.45 0.97 -1.64
N SER A 274 10.59 1.36 -0.70
CA SER A 274 10.47 2.75 -0.22
C SER A 274 11.72 3.24 0.54
N GLY A 275 12.57 2.33 1.01
CA GLY A 275 13.80 2.67 1.72
C GLY A 275 13.70 2.60 3.23
N LYS A 276 12.74 1.87 3.79
CA LYS A 276 12.54 1.71 5.25
C LYS A 276 13.82 1.34 5.99
N SER A 277 14.43 0.20 5.62
CA SER A 277 15.67 -0.28 6.25
C SER A 277 16.82 0.70 6.10
N TYR A 278 16.87 1.45 4.98
CA TYR A 278 17.86 2.51 4.77
C TYR A 278 17.64 3.68 5.72
N VAL A 279 16.40 4.11 5.89
CA VAL A 279 16.02 5.18 6.84
C VAL A 279 16.29 4.70 8.25
N ALA A 280 15.83 3.51 8.63
CA ALA A 280 15.98 2.95 9.97
C ALA A 280 17.45 2.89 10.40
N ILE A 281 18.34 2.30 9.59
CA ILE A 281 19.75 2.15 9.96
C ILE A 281 20.48 3.48 10.05
N ASN A 282 20.20 4.42 9.13
CA ASN A 282 20.89 5.71 9.15
C ASN A 282 20.39 6.62 10.27
N THR A 283 19.10 6.56 10.61
CA THR A 283 18.54 7.27 11.77
C THR A 283 19.10 6.69 13.07
N ALA A 284 19.10 5.36 13.21
CA ALA A 284 19.71 4.68 14.35
C ALA A 284 21.20 5.03 14.51
N SER A 285 21.96 5.02 13.41
CA SER A 285 23.38 5.42 13.42
C SER A 285 23.58 6.89 13.78
N ALA A 286 22.65 7.78 13.36
CA ALA A 286 22.71 9.20 13.72
C ALA A 286 22.47 9.41 15.22
N GLU A 287 21.57 8.65 15.86
CA GLU A 287 21.36 8.67 17.31
C GLU A 287 22.55 8.11 18.07
N ALA A 288 23.13 6.99 17.62
CA ALA A 288 24.30 6.39 18.25
C ALA A 288 25.51 7.35 18.27
N LYS A 289 25.69 8.18 17.25
CA LYS A 289 26.74 9.22 17.20
C LYS A 289 26.57 10.32 18.25
N LYS A 290 25.38 10.44 18.85
CA LYS A 290 25.08 11.32 19.97
C LYS A 290 25.46 10.70 21.32
N GLY A 291 26.00 9.47 21.30
CA GLY A 291 26.37 8.69 22.50
C GLY A 291 25.20 7.91 23.09
N LYS A 292 24.08 7.77 22.39
CA LYS A 292 22.94 6.95 22.81
C LYS A 292 23.19 5.48 22.55
N ARG A 293 22.66 4.61 23.40
CA ARG A 293 22.64 3.15 23.19
C ARG A 293 21.44 2.85 22.27
N VAL A 294 21.70 2.44 21.06
CA VAL A 294 20.68 2.26 20.04
C VAL A 294 20.63 0.82 19.57
N LEU A 295 19.43 0.26 19.58
CA LEU A 295 19.15 -1.05 19.01
C LEU A 295 18.29 -0.91 17.74
N LEU A 296 18.65 -1.66 16.71
CA LEU A 296 17.85 -1.83 15.51
C LEU A 296 17.40 -3.29 15.40
N VAL A 297 16.09 -3.53 15.40
CA VAL A 297 15.48 -4.87 15.38
C VAL A 297 14.94 -5.15 13.99
N ASP A 298 15.34 -6.26 13.37
CA ASP A 298 14.80 -6.71 12.07
C ASP A 298 13.58 -7.62 12.27
N LEU A 299 12.38 -7.04 12.17
CA LEU A 299 11.11 -7.76 12.20
C LEU A 299 10.43 -7.82 10.83
N ASP A 300 11.13 -7.48 9.72
CA ASP A 300 10.74 -7.92 8.37
C ASP A 300 11.15 -9.40 8.18
N ILE A 301 10.55 -10.28 8.97
CA ILE A 301 10.88 -11.71 9.03
C ILE A 301 10.76 -12.39 7.65
N ARG A 302 9.98 -11.80 6.73
CA ARG A 302 9.76 -12.35 5.39
C ARG A 302 10.93 -12.06 4.44
N ARG A 303 11.52 -10.88 4.51
CA ARG A 303 12.59 -10.45 3.61
C ARG A 303 13.95 -10.42 4.29
N ALA A 304 13.97 -10.16 5.59
CA ALA A 304 15.16 -10.08 6.43
C ALA A 304 16.27 -9.21 5.78
N SER A 305 15.87 -8.04 5.26
CA SER A 305 16.75 -7.19 4.45
C SER A 305 17.91 -6.63 5.27
N LEU A 306 17.64 -6.31 6.51
CA LEU A 306 18.63 -5.82 7.46
C LEU A 306 19.57 -6.94 7.92
N SER A 307 19.02 -8.12 8.22
CA SER A 307 19.79 -9.30 8.63
C SER A 307 20.81 -9.74 7.58
N LYS A 308 20.47 -9.59 6.29
CA LYS A 308 21.37 -9.87 5.16
C LYS A 308 22.63 -8.99 5.18
N ARG A 309 22.56 -7.78 5.74
CA ARG A 309 23.71 -6.89 5.89
C ARG A 309 24.76 -7.46 6.82
N ILE A 310 24.34 -8.17 7.87
CA ILE A 310 25.21 -8.78 8.89
C ILE A 310 25.37 -10.30 8.67
N ASN A 311 25.40 -10.73 7.40
CA ASN A 311 25.60 -12.11 6.95
C ASN A 311 24.50 -13.09 7.42
N SER A 312 23.25 -12.59 7.58
CA SER A 312 22.08 -13.42 7.91
C SER A 312 22.33 -14.41 9.07
N PRO A 313 22.53 -13.95 10.29
CA PRO A 313 22.72 -14.85 11.43
C PRO A 313 21.57 -15.85 11.56
N ALA A 314 21.87 -17.11 11.89
CA ALA A 314 20.85 -18.16 12.04
C ALA A 314 19.94 -17.91 13.26
N HIS A 315 20.46 -17.27 14.27
CA HIS A 315 19.73 -16.93 15.49
C HIS A 315 19.42 -15.42 15.52
N GLY A 316 18.26 -15.07 16.04
CA GLY A 316 17.79 -13.70 16.10
C GLY A 316 16.43 -13.58 16.78
N ALA A 317 15.64 -12.59 16.43
CA ALA A 317 14.33 -12.33 17.02
C ALA A 317 13.41 -13.56 16.97
N THR A 318 13.37 -14.28 15.82
CA THR A 318 12.58 -15.52 15.70
C THR A 318 13.00 -16.60 16.70
N SER A 319 14.29 -16.69 17.05
CA SER A 319 14.79 -17.65 18.03
C SER A 319 14.36 -17.29 19.46
N TYR A 320 14.19 -15.99 19.74
CA TYR A 320 13.65 -15.55 21.02
C TYR A 320 12.15 -15.84 21.11
N LEU A 321 11.41 -15.47 20.05
CA LEU A 321 9.96 -15.60 19.98
C LEU A 321 9.49 -17.06 20.04
N ASP A 322 10.23 -17.98 19.43
CA ASP A 322 9.91 -19.42 19.48
C ASP A 322 10.49 -20.15 20.71
N GLY A 323 11.16 -19.43 21.61
CA GLY A 323 11.74 -19.96 22.84
C GLY A 323 13.02 -20.80 22.65
N SER A 324 13.55 -20.91 21.43
CA SER A 324 14.77 -21.71 21.18
C SER A 324 16.03 -21.05 21.73
N CYS A 325 16.03 -19.73 21.95
CA CYS A 325 17.08 -18.97 22.59
C CYS A 325 16.52 -17.73 23.29
N THR A 326 16.52 -17.69 24.61
CA THR A 326 16.03 -16.58 25.43
C THR A 326 17.11 -15.60 25.89
N ASP A 327 18.37 -15.87 25.54
CA ASP A 327 19.54 -15.04 25.89
C ASP A 327 19.77 -13.98 24.80
N LEU A 328 19.31 -12.74 25.04
CA LEU A 328 19.45 -11.63 24.11
C LEU A 328 20.90 -11.28 23.77
N ASP A 329 21.84 -11.50 24.70
CA ASP A 329 23.25 -11.18 24.47
C ASP A 329 23.87 -12.06 23.38
N LYS A 330 23.34 -13.27 23.17
CA LYS A 330 23.77 -14.16 22.10
C LYS A 330 23.09 -13.85 20.74
N LEU A 331 22.02 -13.13 20.78
CA LEU A 331 21.20 -12.81 19.57
C LEU A 331 21.58 -11.46 18.98
N ILE A 332 22.05 -10.53 19.78
CA ILE A 332 22.37 -9.16 19.35
C ILE A 332 23.79 -9.12 18.78
N VAL A 333 23.93 -8.45 17.63
CA VAL A 333 25.20 -8.30 16.92
C VAL A 333 25.55 -6.82 16.84
N HIS A 334 26.77 -6.45 17.21
CA HIS A 334 27.25 -5.09 17.08
C HIS A 334 27.74 -4.79 15.66
N ASP A 335 27.11 -3.85 14.95
CA ASP A 335 27.56 -3.35 13.65
C ASP A 335 28.54 -2.18 13.84
N LYS A 336 29.84 -2.48 13.77
CA LYS A 336 30.92 -1.49 13.89
C LYS A 336 30.81 -0.36 12.86
N SER A 337 30.26 -0.61 11.68
CA SER A 337 30.18 0.39 10.61
C SER A 337 29.08 1.42 10.86
N ALA A 338 27.99 1.02 11.48
CA ALA A 338 26.88 1.88 11.85
C ALA A 338 27.00 2.41 13.29
N GLY A 339 27.81 1.74 14.15
CA GLY A 339 27.96 2.07 15.55
C GLY A 339 26.72 1.75 16.39
N ILE A 340 25.94 0.74 15.99
CA ILE A 340 24.69 0.33 16.62
C ILE A 340 24.66 -1.17 16.88
N ASP A 341 23.80 -1.57 17.80
CA ASP A 341 23.47 -2.97 17.99
C ASP A 341 22.29 -3.36 17.08
N ILE A 342 22.36 -4.56 16.52
CA ILE A 342 21.33 -5.10 15.64
C ILE A 342 20.85 -6.44 16.20
N LEU A 343 19.53 -6.56 16.42
CA LEU A 343 18.87 -7.85 16.62
C LEU A 343 18.36 -8.34 15.28
N PRO A 344 19.04 -9.32 14.64
CA PRO A 344 18.61 -9.86 13.35
C PRO A 344 17.29 -10.61 13.46
N SER A 345 16.62 -10.82 12.34
CA SER A 345 15.40 -11.63 12.30
C SER A 345 15.65 -13.09 12.69
N GLY A 346 16.83 -13.64 12.37
CA GLY A 346 17.12 -15.06 12.50
C GLY A 346 16.60 -15.88 11.32
N THR A 347 16.45 -17.19 11.52
CA THR A 347 15.94 -18.10 10.49
C THR A 347 14.48 -17.84 10.19
N ILE A 348 14.12 -17.76 8.90
CA ILE A 348 12.74 -17.58 8.46
C ILE A 348 11.90 -18.80 8.86
N ARG A 349 10.80 -18.57 9.57
CA ARG A 349 9.85 -19.61 10.01
C ARG A 349 8.63 -19.68 9.09
N PRO A 350 7.91 -20.83 9.04
CA PRO A 350 6.75 -21.00 8.15
C PRO A 350 5.59 -20.02 8.44
N ASN A 351 5.33 -19.71 9.72
CA ASN A 351 4.23 -18.86 10.18
C ASN A 351 4.74 -17.62 10.92
N PRO A 352 5.29 -16.62 10.21
CA PRO A 352 5.91 -15.47 10.85
C PRO A 352 4.91 -14.59 11.63
N ALA A 353 3.64 -14.50 11.20
CA ALA A 353 2.62 -13.70 11.88
C ALA A 353 2.30 -14.25 13.28
N GLU A 354 2.14 -15.56 13.42
CA GLU A 354 1.85 -16.22 14.70
C GLU A 354 2.96 -15.98 15.73
N LEU A 355 4.23 -15.96 15.29
CA LEU A 355 5.35 -15.67 16.17
C LEU A 355 5.28 -14.24 16.73
N LEU A 356 4.86 -13.28 15.94
CA LEU A 356 4.74 -11.89 16.39
C LEU A 356 3.54 -11.69 17.34
N GLU A 357 2.49 -12.50 17.23
CA GLU A 357 1.32 -12.44 18.12
C GLU A 357 1.62 -12.99 19.53
N HIS A 358 2.69 -13.73 19.71
CA HIS A 358 3.04 -14.35 20.97
C HIS A 358 3.43 -13.31 22.05
N ASP A 359 3.09 -13.58 23.32
CA ASP A 359 3.40 -12.69 24.45
C ASP A 359 4.92 -12.51 24.67
N SER A 360 5.73 -13.43 24.17
CA SER A 360 7.20 -13.33 24.19
C SER A 360 7.74 -12.08 23.47
N LEU A 361 6.96 -11.49 22.55
CA LEU A 361 7.32 -10.21 21.92
C LEU A 361 7.33 -9.07 22.95
N ASP A 362 6.29 -8.97 23.75
CA ASP A 362 6.19 -7.94 24.80
C ASP A 362 7.30 -8.10 25.82
N GLU A 363 7.54 -9.33 26.29
CA GLU A 363 8.63 -9.64 27.21
C GLU A 363 10.01 -9.27 26.63
N MET A 364 10.24 -9.55 25.35
CA MET A 364 11.48 -9.17 24.67
C MET A 364 11.67 -7.65 24.70
N PHE A 365 10.64 -6.87 24.32
CA PHE A 365 10.77 -5.42 24.29
C PHE A 365 10.89 -4.80 25.69
N GLU A 366 10.23 -5.35 26.71
CA GLU A 366 10.44 -4.91 28.10
C GLU A 366 11.90 -5.06 28.54
N ARG A 367 12.55 -6.20 28.24
CA ARG A 367 13.97 -6.41 28.53
C ARG A 367 14.88 -5.49 27.69
N LEU A 368 14.53 -5.23 26.44
CA LEU A 368 15.30 -4.35 25.56
C LEU A 368 15.23 -2.89 26.01
N ARG A 369 14.08 -2.40 26.48
CA ARG A 369 13.91 -1.04 27.03
C ARG A 369 14.83 -0.76 28.23
N GLN A 370 15.16 -1.76 29.02
CA GLN A 370 16.09 -1.60 30.15
C GLN A 370 17.54 -1.39 29.72
N ARG A 371 17.90 -1.76 28.49
CA ARG A 371 19.27 -1.78 27.99
C ARG A 371 19.59 -0.63 27.03
N TYR A 372 18.60 -0.16 26.27
CA TYR A 372 18.77 0.78 25.19
C TYR A 372 18.01 2.09 25.46
N ASP A 373 18.54 3.17 24.91
CA ASP A 373 17.94 4.49 25.00
C ASP A 373 16.97 4.74 23.82
N TYR A 374 17.20 4.05 22.70
CA TYR A 374 16.36 4.08 21.49
C TYR A 374 16.26 2.68 20.88
N ILE A 375 15.08 2.30 20.46
CA ILE A 375 14.82 1.04 19.74
C ILE A 375 14.10 1.36 18.43
N PHE A 376 14.71 0.98 17.32
CA PHE A 376 14.09 1.06 15.99
C PHE A 376 13.71 -0.34 15.52
N ILE A 377 12.54 -0.46 14.88
CA ILE A 377 12.04 -1.70 14.31
C ILE A 377 11.94 -1.55 12.81
N ASP A 378 12.71 -2.30 12.04
CA ASP A 378 12.51 -2.45 10.60
C ASP A 378 11.47 -3.52 10.35
N CYS A 379 10.32 -3.16 9.77
CA CYS A 379 9.21 -4.07 9.55
C CYS A 379 8.75 -4.10 8.09
N ALA A 380 7.90 -5.06 7.75
CA ALA A 380 7.34 -5.20 6.40
C ALA A 380 6.47 -3.98 6.00
N PRO A 381 6.24 -3.74 4.70
CA PRO A 381 5.29 -2.74 4.24
C PRO A 381 3.86 -3.08 4.69
N ILE A 382 3.07 -2.07 5.09
CA ILE A 382 1.72 -2.24 5.64
C ILE A 382 0.77 -2.93 4.66
N GLN A 383 0.87 -2.63 3.35
CA GLN A 383 -0.04 -3.21 2.36
C GLN A 383 0.15 -4.70 2.11
N LEU A 384 1.30 -5.25 2.49
CA LEU A 384 1.61 -6.64 2.18
C LEU A 384 1.25 -7.59 3.32
N VAL A 385 1.14 -7.09 4.56
CA VAL A 385 1.10 -7.98 5.73
C VAL A 385 0.43 -7.31 6.93
N THR A 386 -0.34 -8.11 7.68
CA THR A 386 -0.90 -7.74 9.00
C THR A 386 0.17 -7.64 10.10
N ASP A 387 1.41 -8.08 9.83
CA ASP A 387 2.51 -8.17 10.79
C ASP A 387 2.80 -6.81 11.46
N THR A 388 2.70 -5.70 10.72
CA THR A 388 2.92 -4.35 11.26
C THR A 388 1.88 -3.97 12.32
N ASN A 389 0.63 -4.41 12.16
CA ASN A 389 -0.43 -4.12 13.12
C ASN A 389 -0.21 -4.81 14.47
N VAL A 390 0.44 -5.97 14.45
CA VAL A 390 0.80 -6.68 15.68
C VAL A 390 1.92 -5.94 16.44
N LEU A 391 2.85 -5.31 15.72
CA LEU A 391 3.96 -4.57 16.30
C LEU A 391 3.54 -3.23 16.95
N VAL A 392 2.36 -2.72 16.64
CA VAL A 392 1.80 -1.49 17.25
C VAL A 392 1.74 -1.58 18.77
N ARG A 393 1.50 -2.77 19.34
CA ARG A 393 1.39 -2.96 20.81
C ARG A 393 2.70 -2.66 21.57
N VAL A 394 3.85 -2.86 20.94
CA VAL A 394 5.16 -2.62 21.54
C VAL A 394 5.76 -1.27 21.16
N ALA A 395 5.19 -0.59 20.17
CA ALA A 395 5.73 0.66 19.63
C ALA A 395 5.10 1.89 20.29
N SER A 396 5.92 2.93 20.45
CA SER A 396 5.48 4.26 20.88
C SER A 396 5.26 5.22 19.70
N HIS A 397 6.04 5.05 18.63
CA HIS A 397 6.02 5.94 17.46
C HIS A 397 6.14 5.15 16.16
N THR A 398 5.69 5.77 15.07
CA THR A 398 5.81 5.20 13.73
C THR A 398 6.50 6.18 12.80
N ILE A 399 7.64 5.79 12.25
CA ILE A 399 8.32 6.48 11.16
C ILE A 399 7.80 5.91 9.85
N PHE A 400 6.93 6.67 9.19
CA PHE A 400 6.37 6.26 7.91
C PHE A 400 7.22 6.77 6.75
N VAL A 401 7.81 5.88 5.98
CA VAL A 401 8.70 6.22 4.87
C VAL A 401 7.92 6.28 3.56
N ALA A 402 7.75 7.48 3.03
CA ALA A 402 7.14 7.73 1.73
C ALA A 402 8.24 8.01 0.69
N ARG A 403 8.36 7.15 -0.33
CA ARG A 403 9.30 7.38 -1.41
C ARG A 403 8.67 8.15 -2.54
N ILE A 404 9.24 9.31 -2.86
CA ILE A 404 8.85 10.15 -3.99
C ILE A 404 9.08 9.39 -5.29
N GLY A 405 8.11 9.46 -6.20
CA GLY A 405 8.12 8.71 -7.47
C GLY A 405 7.80 7.21 -7.36
N LEU A 406 7.46 6.70 -6.17
CA LEU A 406 7.03 5.32 -5.96
C LEU A 406 5.64 5.24 -5.30
N LEU A 407 5.32 6.19 -4.43
CA LEU A 407 4.03 6.26 -3.75
C LEU A 407 2.95 6.72 -4.73
N ASP A 408 1.86 5.96 -4.86
CA ASP A 408 0.69 6.36 -5.65
C ASP A 408 -0.15 7.39 -4.86
N ARG A 409 -0.65 8.44 -5.53
CA ARG A 409 -1.54 9.45 -4.91
C ARG A 409 -2.79 8.84 -4.28
N ARG A 410 -3.29 7.72 -4.80
CA ARG A 410 -4.41 6.98 -4.20
C ARG A 410 -4.09 6.46 -2.81
N GLN A 411 -2.82 6.17 -2.53
CA GLN A 411 -2.36 5.69 -1.22
C GLN A 411 -2.35 6.80 -0.16
N LEU A 412 -2.36 8.09 -0.57
CA LEU A 412 -2.46 9.22 0.36
C LEU A 412 -3.80 9.22 1.12
N SER A 413 -4.89 8.84 0.45
CA SER A 413 -6.18 8.70 1.13
C SER A 413 -6.17 7.57 2.16
N ALA A 414 -5.52 6.44 1.83
CA ALA A 414 -5.34 5.34 2.78
C ALA A 414 -4.46 5.76 3.97
N LEU A 415 -3.38 6.52 3.72
CA LEU A 415 -2.53 7.05 4.78
C LEU A 415 -3.31 7.97 5.74
N LYS A 416 -4.17 8.82 5.18
CA LYS A 416 -5.07 9.66 5.98
C LYS A 416 -6.01 8.82 6.84
N THR A 417 -6.60 7.76 6.29
CA THR A 417 -7.48 6.85 7.01
C THR A 417 -6.76 6.15 8.17
N ILE A 418 -5.53 5.65 7.93
CA ILE A 418 -4.69 5.02 8.96
C ILE A 418 -4.42 5.99 10.11
N ARG A 419 -4.10 7.25 9.79
CA ARG A 419 -3.90 8.30 10.78
C ARG A 419 -5.19 8.62 11.55
N ASP A 420 -6.30 8.84 10.83
CA ASP A 420 -7.59 9.22 11.43
C ASP A 420 -8.16 8.13 12.34
N ASN A 421 -7.92 6.86 11.99
CA ASN A 421 -8.29 5.70 12.81
C ASN A 421 -7.28 5.43 13.94
N ASN A 422 -6.16 6.16 14.00
CA ASN A 422 -5.08 5.92 14.95
C ASN A 422 -4.57 4.47 14.93
N GLU A 423 -4.48 3.88 13.72
CA GLU A 423 -4.02 2.50 13.51
C GLU A 423 -2.52 2.32 13.79
N LEU A 424 -1.76 3.41 13.68
CA LEU A 424 -0.32 3.46 13.95
C LEU A 424 -0.04 4.56 15.00
N PRO A 425 0.77 4.28 16.04
CA PRO A 425 1.02 5.23 17.11
C PRO A 425 1.90 6.38 16.63
N ASN A 426 1.55 7.60 17.02
CA ASN A 426 2.34 8.83 16.85
C ASN A 426 3.10 8.88 15.52
N MET A 427 2.35 8.90 14.41
CA MET A 427 2.92 8.84 13.06
C MET A 427 3.77 10.08 12.74
N LEU A 428 4.98 9.82 12.24
CA LEU A 428 5.95 10.78 11.74
C LEU A 428 6.32 10.40 10.30
N LEU A 429 6.34 11.37 9.39
CA LEU A 429 6.56 11.12 7.97
C LEU A 429 7.99 11.46 7.56
N VAL A 430 8.63 10.55 6.84
CA VAL A 430 9.92 10.76 6.18
C VAL A 430 9.74 10.64 4.67
N LEU A 431 10.09 11.70 3.94
CA LEU A 431 10.09 11.71 2.48
C LEU A 431 11.45 11.24 1.98
N ASN A 432 11.47 10.12 1.25
CA ASN A 432 12.68 9.55 0.71
C ASN A 432 12.77 9.74 -0.81
N ALA A 433 14.00 9.88 -1.32
CA ALA A 433 14.30 10.12 -2.73
C ALA A 433 13.69 11.43 -3.28
N VAL A 434 13.75 12.49 -2.47
CA VAL A 434 13.34 13.83 -2.88
C VAL A 434 14.36 14.38 -3.90
N ASP A 435 13.86 14.94 -5.02
CA ASP A 435 14.70 15.58 -5.99
C ASP A 435 14.98 17.04 -5.56
N ASN A 436 16.23 17.39 -5.35
CA ASN A 436 16.64 18.73 -4.89
C ASN A 436 16.64 19.79 -6.00
N GLU A 437 16.19 19.46 -7.23
CA GLU A 437 16.16 20.39 -8.35
C GLU A 437 14.81 21.10 -8.54
N ASN A 438 13.86 20.92 -7.62
CA ASN A 438 12.58 21.63 -7.62
C ASN A 438 12.43 22.49 -6.37
#